data_71dec8142f19a3bb7ee58fee0d00e774
#
_entry.id   71dec8142f19a3bb7ee58fee0d00e774
#
_cell.length_a   1.000
_cell.length_b   1.000
_cell.length_c   1.000
_cell.angle_alpha   90.00
_cell.angle_beta   90.00
_cell.angle_gamma   90.00
#
_symmetry.space_group_name_H-M   'P 1'
#
loop_
_entity.id
_entity.type
_entity.pdbx_description
1 polymer ?
#
loop_
_entity_poly.entity_id
_entity_poly.type
_entity_poly.pdbx_seq_one_letter_code
_entity_poly.pdbx_strand_id
1 'polypeptide(L)'
;MTTKKYVLIVITFALLLVLSSALLFTGIIFKETNIYLFCIFLITSIISFLSAIIFIVMNYKKLLSYDQKRISNKIENLDFSVVNININEDCLISRLHRNGYRYDEKIYYKKVAGDRFDESSYNQYYYTFILNVKDNFNYNEYLCVLDKGFNIHNIGFIFIVDNDERILKQVKEYIKNTIIDTQTKYKYKKFFVPIIILNDSVYYFEYKTGIFLTKYGQALDEGLKILDIK
;
A
#
# COMPACT_ATOMS: atom_id res chain seq x y z
N MET A 1 2.20 -20.56 9.57
CA MET A 1 1.17 -20.47 10.62
C MET A 1 -0.18 -20.80 9.98
N THR A 2 -1.08 -21.51 10.67
CA THR A 2 -2.44 -21.77 10.17
C THR A 2 -3.36 -20.59 10.45
N THR A 3 -4.43 -20.43 9.67
CA THR A 3 -5.45 -19.38 9.88
C THR A 3 -6.02 -19.42 11.29
N LYS A 4 -6.26 -20.62 11.83
CA LYS A 4 -6.77 -20.80 13.21
C LYS A 4 -5.80 -20.19 14.25
N LYS A 5 -4.50 -20.41 14.10
CA LYS A 5 -3.47 -19.84 15.02
C LYS A 5 -3.37 -18.32 14.88
N TYR A 6 -3.51 -17.79 13.67
CA TYR A 6 -3.55 -16.33 13.45
C TYR A 6 -4.71 -15.69 14.17
N VAL A 7 -5.93 -16.21 13.94
CA VAL A 7 -7.15 -15.72 14.58
C VAL A 7 -7.06 -15.82 16.11
N LEU A 8 -6.52 -16.92 16.63
CA LEU A 8 -6.34 -17.09 18.08
C LEU A 8 -5.42 -15.99 18.67
N ILE A 9 -4.30 -15.68 18.01
CA ILE A 9 -3.38 -14.63 18.49
C ILE A 9 -4.10 -13.27 18.52
N VAL A 10 -4.83 -12.93 17.44
CA VAL A 10 -5.55 -11.66 17.35
C VAL A 10 -6.66 -11.56 18.42
N ILE A 11 -7.43 -12.64 18.61
CA ILE A 11 -8.48 -12.69 19.64
C ILE A 11 -7.86 -12.56 21.04
N THR A 12 -6.79 -13.29 21.35
CA THR A 12 -6.12 -13.20 22.65
C THR A 12 -5.64 -11.78 22.93
N PHE A 13 -5.02 -11.13 21.94
CA PHE A 13 -4.61 -9.73 22.09
C PHE A 13 -5.78 -8.79 22.34
N ALA A 14 -6.86 -8.93 21.57
CA ALA A 14 -8.07 -8.13 21.77
C ALA A 14 -8.70 -8.34 23.16
N LEU A 15 -8.76 -9.59 23.63
CA LEU A 15 -9.29 -9.89 24.97
C LEU A 15 -8.44 -9.26 26.09
N LEU A 16 -7.12 -9.27 25.97
CA LEU A 16 -6.24 -8.61 26.95
C LEU A 16 -6.45 -7.09 26.98
N LEU A 17 -6.67 -6.45 25.82
CA LEU A 17 -6.98 -5.02 25.75
C LEU A 17 -8.35 -4.71 26.39
N VAL A 18 -9.37 -5.50 26.08
CA VAL A 18 -10.70 -5.35 26.66
C VAL A 18 -10.67 -5.54 28.18
N LEU A 19 -9.94 -6.56 28.66
CA LEU A 19 -9.77 -6.79 30.10
C LEU A 19 -9.07 -5.60 30.78
N SER A 20 -8.00 -5.10 30.19
CA SER A 20 -7.30 -3.91 30.71
C SER A 20 -8.24 -2.71 30.82
N SER A 21 -9.03 -2.45 29.77
CA SER A 21 -9.98 -1.34 29.74
C SER A 21 -11.10 -1.52 30.79
N ALA A 22 -11.62 -2.73 30.92
CA ALA A 22 -12.65 -3.05 31.91
C ALA A 22 -12.15 -2.87 33.37
N LEU A 23 -10.92 -3.32 33.65
CA LEU A 23 -10.29 -3.14 34.97
C LEU A 23 -10.07 -1.66 35.29
N LEU A 24 -9.61 -0.87 34.31
CA LEU A 24 -9.42 0.56 34.49
C LEU A 24 -10.75 1.26 34.79
N PHE A 25 -11.79 0.94 34.01
CA PHE A 25 -13.12 1.52 34.20
C PHE A 25 -13.71 1.16 35.59
N THR A 26 -13.60 -0.11 35.98
CA THR A 26 -14.02 -0.57 37.32
C THR A 26 -13.25 0.18 38.42
N GLY A 27 -11.94 0.36 38.25
CA GLY A 27 -11.13 1.12 39.20
C GLY A 27 -11.63 2.56 39.38
N ILE A 28 -11.98 3.23 38.27
CA ILE A 28 -12.50 4.61 38.33
C ILE A 28 -13.76 4.71 39.16
N ILE A 29 -14.66 3.71 39.10
CA ILE A 29 -15.89 3.68 39.90
C ILE A 29 -15.59 3.67 41.41
N PHE A 30 -14.52 2.97 41.83
CA PHE A 30 -14.12 2.88 43.24
C PHE A 30 -13.22 4.03 43.72
N LYS A 31 -12.82 4.96 42.85
CA LYS A 31 -11.89 6.04 43.19
C LYS A 31 -12.31 6.86 44.40
N GLU A 32 -13.62 7.19 44.50
CA GLU A 32 -14.17 8.03 45.59
C GLU A 32 -14.55 7.25 46.85
N THR A 33 -14.86 5.95 46.71
CA THR A 33 -15.32 5.12 47.80
C THR A 33 -14.21 4.34 48.48
N ASN A 34 -13.21 3.88 47.76
CA ASN A 34 -12.12 3.09 48.29
C ASN A 34 -10.84 3.22 47.46
N ILE A 35 -9.90 4.07 47.91
CA ILE A 35 -8.64 4.35 47.25
C ILE A 35 -7.76 3.10 47.06
N TYR A 36 -7.81 2.14 48.01
CA TYR A 36 -7.01 0.91 47.88
C TYR A 36 -7.53 0.04 46.74
N LEU A 37 -8.83 -0.12 46.59
CA LEU A 37 -9.40 -0.85 45.46
C LEU A 37 -9.10 -0.16 44.14
N PHE A 38 -9.19 1.16 44.09
CA PHE A 38 -8.77 1.92 42.88
C PHE A 38 -7.32 1.61 42.51
N CYS A 39 -6.38 1.66 43.46
CA CYS A 39 -4.98 1.35 43.18
C CYS A 39 -4.77 -0.09 42.70
N ILE A 40 -5.45 -1.07 43.28
CA ILE A 40 -5.38 -2.47 42.85
C ILE A 40 -5.87 -2.63 41.40
N PHE A 41 -7.02 -2.06 41.06
CA PHE A 41 -7.54 -2.13 39.68
C PHE A 41 -6.66 -1.39 38.69
N LEU A 42 -6.11 -0.24 39.06
CA LEU A 42 -5.18 0.51 38.22
C LEU A 42 -3.92 -0.30 37.94
N ILE A 43 -3.28 -0.86 38.96
CA ILE A 43 -2.06 -1.67 38.80
C ILE A 43 -2.35 -2.90 37.92
N THR A 44 -3.44 -3.61 38.17
CA THR A 44 -3.83 -4.81 37.38
C THR A 44 -4.15 -4.46 35.93
N SER A 45 -4.79 -3.32 35.71
CA SER A 45 -5.03 -2.80 34.35
C SER A 45 -3.70 -2.53 33.59
N ILE A 46 -2.73 -1.87 34.23
CA ILE A 46 -1.42 -1.60 33.67
C ILE A 46 -0.68 -2.91 33.34
N ILE A 47 -0.70 -3.88 34.28
CA ILE A 47 -0.06 -5.19 34.06
C ILE A 47 -0.72 -5.91 32.87
N SER A 48 -2.05 -5.91 32.77
CA SER A 48 -2.77 -6.50 31.64
C SER A 48 -2.44 -5.84 30.32
N PHE A 49 -2.34 -4.51 30.29
CA PHE A 49 -1.97 -3.75 29.10
C PHE A 49 -0.54 -4.05 28.65
N LEU A 50 0.43 -4.05 29.56
CA LEU A 50 1.80 -4.40 29.28
C LEU A 50 1.92 -5.85 28.77
N SER A 51 1.16 -6.77 29.35
CA SER A 51 1.10 -8.16 28.90
C SER A 51 0.57 -8.27 27.46
N ALA A 52 -0.43 -7.46 27.09
CA ALA A 52 -0.92 -7.41 25.71
C ALA A 52 0.17 -6.92 24.73
N ILE A 53 0.90 -5.87 25.10
CA ILE A 53 2.02 -5.36 24.27
C ILE A 53 3.10 -6.43 24.10
N ILE A 54 3.55 -7.05 25.19
CA ILE A 54 4.57 -8.10 25.15
C ILE A 54 4.09 -9.26 24.27
N PHE A 55 2.84 -9.68 24.44
CA PHE A 55 2.26 -10.78 23.66
C PHE A 55 2.25 -10.48 22.17
N ILE A 56 1.85 -9.26 21.74
CA ILE A 56 1.84 -8.92 20.30
C ILE A 56 3.26 -8.80 19.74
N VAL A 57 4.20 -8.24 20.51
CA VAL A 57 5.61 -8.12 20.09
C VAL A 57 6.24 -9.51 19.90
N MET A 58 6.00 -10.45 20.82
CA MET A 58 6.49 -11.82 20.69
C MET A 58 5.93 -12.57 19.47
N ASN A 59 4.70 -12.26 19.08
CA ASN A 59 4.05 -12.92 17.96
C ASN A 59 4.15 -12.11 16.65
N TYR A 60 4.70 -10.89 16.67
CA TYR A 60 4.74 -9.98 15.53
C TYR A 60 5.35 -10.62 14.27
N LYS A 61 6.53 -11.25 14.38
CA LYS A 61 7.18 -11.93 13.24
C LYS A 61 6.30 -13.04 12.64
N LYS A 62 5.56 -13.78 13.49
CA LYS A 62 4.67 -14.86 13.02
C LYS A 62 3.44 -14.30 12.31
N LEU A 63 2.88 -13.21 12.83
CA LEU A 63 1.74 -12.51 12.22
C LEU A 63 2.16 -11.93 10.87
N LEU A 64 3.30 -11.25 10.82
CA LEU A 64 3.84 -10.65 9.60
C LEU A 64 4.08 -11.71 8.51
N SER A 65 4.75 -12.82 8.84
CA SER A 65 5.01 -13.89 7.86
C SER A 65 3.73 -14.58 7.36
N TYR A 66 2.70 -14.64 8.20
CA TYR A 66 1.40 -15.16 7.79
C TYR A 66 0.70 -14.23 6.81
N ASP A 67 0.67 -12.93 7.12
CA ASP A 67 0.06 -11.93 6.23
C ASP A 67 0.79 -11.86 4.89
N GLN A 68 2.12 -11.91 4.89
CA GLN A 68 2.92 -11.98 3.68
C GLN A 68 2.54 -13.17 2.80
N LYS A 69 2.49 -14.36 3.40
CA LYS A 69 2.09 -15.58 2.68
C LYS A 69 0.66 -15.48 2.13
N ARG A 70 -0.26 -14.93 2.92
CA ARG A 70 -1.65 -14.74 2.49
C ARG A 70 -1.76 -13.81 1.31
N ILE A 71 -0.99 -12.71 1.33
CA ILE A 71 -0.96 -11.72 0.26
C ILE A 71 -0.28 -12.30 -0.98
N SER A 72 0.86 -12.97 -0.82
CA SER A 72 1.52 -13.66 -1.93
C SER A 72 0.56 -14.61 -2.64
N ASN A 73 -0.14 -15.46 -1.89
CA ASN A 73 -1.12 -16.39 -2.47
C ASN A 73 -2.28 -15.67 -3.19
N LYS A 74 -2.74 -14.53 -2.64
CA LYS A 74 -3.76 -13.73 -3.32
C LYS A 74 -3.27 -13.16 -4.64
N ILE A 75 -2.05 -12.62 -4.65
CA ILE A 75 -1.46 -12.03 -5.86
C ILE A 75 -1.18 -13.10 -6.91
N GLU A 76 -0.75 -14.30 -6.50
CA GLU A 76 -0.53 -15.42 -7.41
C GLU A 76 -1.82 -15.86 -8.15
N ASN A 77 -2.96 -15.74 -7.47
CA ASN A 77 -4.26 -16.17 -7.99
C ASN A 77 -5.11 -15.05 -8.61
N LEU A 78 -4.60 -13.81 -8.63
CA LEU A 78 -5.30 -12.69 -9.24
C LEU A 78 -4.82 -12.50 -10.68
N ASP A 79 -5.78 -12.34 -11.58
CA ASP A 79 -5.53 -11.95 -12.95
C ASP A 79 -5.59 -10.44 -13.11
N PHE A 80 -5.03 -9.95 -14.22
CA PHE A 80 -5.18 -8.55 -14.58
C PHE A 80 -6.64 -8.26 -14.95
N SER A 81 -7.11 -7.09 -14.52
CA SER A 81 -8.31 -6.49 -15.10
C SER A 81 -7.97 -6.00 -16.50
N VAL A 82 -8.86 -6.24 -17.45
CA VAL A 82 -8.64 -5.90 -18.87
C VAL A 82 -9.75 -5.00 -19.34
N VAL A 83 -9.40 -3.90 -19.97
CA VAL A 83 -10.32 -2.98 -20.62
C VAL A 83 -9.86 -2.74 -22.05
N ASN A 84 -10.75 -2.94 -23.02
CA ASN A 84 -10.43 -2.68 -24.42
C ASN A 84 -10.59 -1.20 -24.72
N ILE A 85 -9.48 -0.53 -24.98
CA ILE A 85 -9.43 0.89 -25.33
C ILE A 85 -8.28 1.09 -26.33
N ASN A 86 -8.60 1.61 -27.49
CA ASN A 86 -7.58 1.98 -28.46
C ASN A 86 -6.90 3.29 -28.02
N ILE A 87 -5.72 3.19 -27.46
CA ILE A 87 -4.90 4.32 -27.02
C ILE A 87 -3.48 4.14 -27.59
N ASN A 88 -3.07 5.10 -28.39
CA ASN A 88 -1.68 5.22 -28.81
C ASN A 88 -0.91 6.18 -27.87
N GLU A 89 0.41 6.21 -28.03
CA GLU A 89 1.31 7.03 -27.20
C GLU A 89 0.98 8.52 -27.28
N ASP A 90 0.68 9.06 -28.46
CA ASP A 90 0.34 10.47 -28.66
C ASP A 90 -0.97 10.86 -27.93
N CYS A 91 -1.95 9.96 -27.99
CA CYS A 91 -3.20 10.14 -27.26
C CYS A 91 -2.95 10.14 -25.74
N LEU A 92 -2.09 9.24 -25.25
CA LEU A 92 -1.71 9.18 -23.84
C LEU A 92 -1.01 10.47 -23.39
N ILE A 93 -0.06 10.97 -24.17
CA ILE A 93 0.63 12.25 -23.90
C ILE A 93 -0.36 13.41 -23.83
N SER A 94 -1.28 13.49 -24.79
CA SER A 94 -2.30 14.53 -24.84
C SER A 94 -3.21 14.48 -23.59
N ARG A 95 -3.58 13.28 -23.14
CA ARG A 95 -4.37 13.07 -21.92
C ARG A 95 -3.61 13.44 -20.65
N LEU A 96 -2.30 13.15 -20.57
CA LEU A 96 -1.45 13.58 -19.46
C LEU A 96 -1.43 15.11 -19.33
N HIS A 97 -1.19 15.82 -20.43
CA HIS A 97 -1.21 17.28 -20.44
C HIS A 97 -2.58 17.85 -20.03
N ARG A 98 -3.67 17.28 -20.55
CA ARG A 98 -5.04 17.66 -20.16
C ARG A 98 -5.32 17.46 -18.67
N ASN A 99 -4.72 16.44 -18.05
CA ASN A 99 -4.82 16.16 -16.61
C ASN A 99 -3.82 16.96 -15.75
N GLY A 100 -3.11 17.93 -16.35
CA GLY A 100 -2.22 18.85 -15.64
C GLY A 100 -0.81 18.31 -15.37
N TYR A 101 -0.41 17.25 -16.06
CA TYR A 101 0.96 16.74 -15.99
C TYR A 101 1.90 17.61 -16.81
N ARG A 102 3.08 17.86 -16.28
CA ARG A 102 4.16 18.58 -16.94
C ARG A 102 5.27 17.61 -17.31
N TYR A 103 5.90 17.83 -18.45
CA TYR A 103 7.02 17.03 -18.91
C TYR A 103 8.34 17.65 -18.49
N ASP A 104 9.24 16.85 -17.93
CA ASP A 104 10.59 17.25 -17.56
C ASP A 104 11.53 16.03 -17.69
N GLU A 105 12.60 16.17 -18.46
CA GLU A 105 13.66 15.16 -18.62
C GLU A 105 13.19 13.69 -18.74
N LYS A 106 12.20 13.39 -19.56
CA LYS A 106 11.58 12.06 -19.77
C LYS A 106 10.52 11.65 -18.72
N ILE A 107 10.12 12.55 -17.83
CA ILE A 107 9.15 12.26 -16.79
C ILE A 107 7.97 13.21 -16.92
N TYR A 108 6.77 12.65 -16.85
CA TYR A 108 5.55 13.44 -16.63
C TYR A 108 5.26 13.50 -15.13
N TYR A 109 5.13 14.68 -14.58
CA TYR A 109 4.84 14.87 -13.16
C TYR A 109 3.73 15.86 -12.92
N LYS A 110 3.02 15.66 -11.82
CA LYS A 110 1.99 16.56 -11.31
C LYS A 110 2.12 16.66 -9.81
N LYS A 111 2.15 17.88 -9.29
CA LYS A 111 2.10 18.12 -7.86
C LYS A 111 0.66 18.08 -7.38
N VAL A 112 0.36 17.25 -6.41
CA VAL A 112 -0.93 17.19 -5.75
C VAL A 112 -0.77 17.72 -4.33
N ALA A 113 -1.58 18.69 -3.95
CA ALA A 113 -1.63 19.17 -2.57
C ALA A 113 -2.18 18.05 -1.68
N GLY A 114 -1.44 17.73 -0.62
CA GLY A 114 -1.90 16.76 0.37
C GLY A 114 -3.10 17.27 1.15
N ASP A 115 -3.89 16.36 1.67
CA ASP A 115 -5.01 16.68 2.56
C ASP A 115 -4.47 17.27 3.87
N ARG A 116 -5.08 18.34 4.40
CA ARG A 116 -4.59 19.08 5.57
C ARG A 116 -4.50 18.26 6.85
N PHE A 117 -5.14 17.08 6.88
CA PHE A 117 -5.21 16.22 8.06
C PHE A 117 -4.15 15.11 8.11
N ASP A 118 -3.39 14.92 7.04
CA ASP A 118 -2.31 13.93 7.00
C ASP A 118 -0.97 14.66 6.84
N GLU A 119 -0.25 14.87 7.96
CA GLU A 119 1.09 15.48 7.96
C GLU A 119 2.08 14.73 7.05
N SER A 120 1.81 13.47 6.74
CA SER A 120 2.58 12.66 5.80
C SER A 120 2.30 13.01 4.32
N SER A 121 1.24 13.75 4.03
CA SER A 121 0.74 14.04 2.69
C SER A 121 1.16 15.40 2.14
N TYR A 122 1.98 16.15 2.85
CA TYR A 122 2.57 17.38 2.32
C TYR A 122 3.37 17.07 1.06
N ASN A 123 2.86 17.52 -0.10
CA ASN A 123 3.47 17.37 -1.41
C ASN A 123 3.51 15.93 -1.97
N GLN A 124 2.38 15.33 -2.22
CA GLN A 124 2.32 14.12 -3.05
C GLN A 124 2.65 14.49 -4.51
N TYR A 125 3.64 13.79 -5.08
CA TYR A 125 3.96 13.90 -6.49
C TYR A 125 3.58 12.61 -7.18
N TYR A 126 2.86 12.72 -8.29
CA TYR A 126 2.61 11.59 -9.18
C TYR A 126 3.58 11.69 -10.34
N TYR A 127 4.40 10.65 -10.49
CA TYR A 127 5.29 10.51 -11.63
C TYR A 127 4.69 9.53 -12.60
N THR A 128 4.67 9.92 -13.84
CA THR A 128 4.21 9.07 -14.92
C THR A 128 5.32 8.91 -15.91
N PHE A 129 5.59 7.68 -16.28
CA PHE A 129 6.53 7.36 -17.36
C PHE A 129 5.75 6.73 -18.48
N ILE A 130 6.10 7.11 -19.69
CA ILE A 130 5.71 6.38 -20.89
C ILE A 130 6.92 5.54 -21.29
N LEU A 131 6.73 4.24 -21.27
CA LEU A 131 7.75 3.29 -21.66
C LEU A 131 7.29 2.54 -22.88
N ASN A 132 8.16 2.56 -23.88
CA ASN A 132 8.10 1.59 -24.97
C ASN A 132 9.11 0.50 -24.64
N VAL A 133 8.66 -0.58 -24.00
CA VAL A 133 9.53 -1.67 -23.57
C VAL A 133 9.66 -2.64 -24.71
N LYS A 134 10.81 -2.63 -25.39
CA LYS A 134 11.06 -3.55 -26.51
C LYS A 134 11.65 -4.89 -26.07
N ASP A 135 12.44 -4.95 -24.98
CA ASP A 135 13.24 -6.14 -24.67
C ASP A 135 13.28 -6.56 -23.20
N ASN A 136 13.31 -5.64 -22.24
CA ASN A 136 13.36 -5.97 -20.81
C ASN A 136 12.76 -4.86 -19.96
N PHE A 137 11.83 -5.23 -19.10
CA PHE A 137 11.29 -4.35 -18.09
C PHE A 137 12.23 -4.29 -16.89
N ASN A 138 13.15 -3.32 -16.89
CA ASN A 138 14.05 -3.06 -15.77
C ASN A 138 13.54 -1.88 -14.94
N TYR A 139 12.69 -2.15 -14.02
CA TYR A 139 12.03 -1.14 -13.24
C TYR A 139 12.94 -0.45 -12.19
N ASN A 140 14.08 -1.06 -11.83
CA ASN A 140 15.05 -0.43 -10.94
C ASN A 140 15.63 0.87 -11.52
N GLU A 141 15.71 0.99 -12.85
CA GLU A 141 16.14 2.22 -13.53
C GLU A 141 15.18 3.39 -13.24
N TYR A 142 13.90 3.11 -13.09
CA TYR A 142 12.89 4.14 -12.80
C TYR A 142 12.85 4.55 -11.34
N LEU A 143 13.19 3.66 -10.43
CA LEU A 143 13.34 4.00 -9.01
C LEU A 143 14.47 5.02 -8.80
N CYS A 144 15.56 4.96 -9.58
CA CYS A 144 16.66 5.91 -9.50
C CYS A 144 16.22 7.33 -9.88
N VAL A 145 15.27 7.48 -10.79
CA VAL A 145 14.75 8.79 -11.18
C VAL A 145 13.93 9.42 -10.04
N LEU A 146 13.22 8.61 -9.26
CA LEU A 146 12.50 9.08 -8.07
C LEU A 146 13.42 9.51 -6.94
N ASP A 147 14.72 9.17 -6.98
CA ASP A 147 15.70 9.58 -5.98
C ASP A 147 16.21 11.01 -6.17
N LYS A 148 16.00 11.59 -7.33
CA LYS A 148 16.42 12.96 -7.63
C LYS A 148 15.51 13.99 -6.95
N GLY A 149 15.75 14.24 -5.67
CA GLY A 149 15.42 15.56 -5.07
C GLY A 149 14.07 15.72 -4.38
N PHE A 150 13.26 14.68 -4.18
CA PHE A 150 11.96 14.83 -3.53
C PHE A 150 11.87 14.06 -2.22
N ASN A 151 11.71 14.79 -1.14
CA ASN A 151 11.83 14.27 0.22
C ASN A 151 10.64 13.45 0.72
N ILE A 152 9.52 13.29 -0.01
CA ILE A 152 8.29 12.78 0.57
C ILE A 152 7.53 11.89 -0.43
N HIS A 153 7.17 10.68 0.00
CA HIS A 153 6.17 9.75 -0.57
C HIS A 153 5.89 9.84 -2.09
N ASN A 154 6.88 9.48 -2.88
CA ASN A 154 6.73 9.46 -4.32
C ASN A 154 5.98 8.20 -4.75
N ILE A 155 4.70 8.35 -5.01
CA ILE A 155 3.84 7.32 -5.58
C ILE A 155 3.66 7.67 -7.05
N GLY A 156 3.92 6.71 -7.90
CA GLY A 156 3.78 6.90 -9.33
C GLY A 156 3.06 5.74 -10.00
N PHE A 157 2.68 5.95 -11.22
CA PHE A 157 2.23 4.89 -12.11
C PHE A 157 3.07 4.92 -13.38
N ILE A 158 3.22 3.77 -14.00
CA ILE A 158 3.99 3.60 -15.22
C ILE A 158 3.05 3.08 -16.28
N PHE A 159 2.95 3.79 -17.40
CA PHE A 159 2.35 3.24 -18.59
C PHE A 159 3.41 2.46 -19.37
N ILE A 160 3.11 1.21 -19.63
CA ILE A 160 3.96 0.32 -20.43
C ILE A 160 3.23 0.07 -21.72
N VAL A 161 3.77 0.58 -22.81
CA VAL A 161 3.20 0.37 -24.14
C VAL A 161 4.08 -0.64 -24.88
N ASP A 162 3.56 -1.81 -25.17
CA ASP A 162 4.28 -2.89 -25.81
C ASP A 162 3.34 -3.80 -26.62
N ASN A 163 3.93 -4.63 -27.49
CA ASN A 163 3.23 -5.63 -28.28
C ASN A 163 3.61 -7.08 -27.87
N ASP A 164 4.28 -7.27 -26.74
CA ASP A 164 4.74 -8.58 -26.28
C ASP A 164 4.02 -9.02 -24.98
N GLU A 165 3.25 -10.10 -25.06
CA GLU A 165 2.53 -10.64 -23.90
C GLU A 165 3.44 -11.11 -22.75
N ARG A 166 4.72 -11.35 -23.02
CA ARG A 166 5.69 -11.71 -21.96
C ARG A 166 5.81 -10.62 -20.90
N ILE A 167 5.52 -9.36 -21.26
CA ILE A 167 5.51 -8.22 -20.34
C ILE A 167 4.52 -8.40 -19.19
N LEU A 168 3.35 -9.00 -19.45
CA LEU A 168 2.32 -9.25 -18.42
C LEU A 168 2.87 -10.12 -17.30
N LYS A 169 3.64 -11.16 -17.65
CA LYS A 169 4.27 -12.04 -16.66
C LYS A 169 5.33 -11.31 -15.83
N GLN A 170 6.19 -10.53 -16.46
CA GLN A 170 7.23 -9.75 -15.79
C GLN A 170 6.62 -8.72 -14.84
N VAL A 171 5.59 -8.02 -15.28
CA VAL A 171 4.89 -7.01 -14.46
C VAL A 171 4.14 -7.67 -13.29
N LYS A 172 3.52 -8.82 -13.49
CA LYS A 172 2.86 -9.58 -12.42
C LYS A 172 3.86 -9.99 -11.33
N GLU A 173 5.04 -10.45 -11.73
CA GLU A 173 6.13 -10.79 -10.80
C GLU A 173 6.66 -9.56 -10.06
N TYR A 174 6.82 -8.45 -10.75
CA TYR A 174 7.19 -7.17 -10.16
C TYR A 174 6.17 -6.72 -9.10
N ILE A 175 4.87 -6.70 -9.41
CA ILE A 175 3.81 -6.31 -8.49
C ILE A 175 3.84 -7.20 -7.24
N LYS A 176 3.98 -8.51 -7.42
CA LYS A 176 4.10 -9.48 -6.33
C LYS A 176 5.26 -9.16 -5.41
N ASN A 177 6.45 -8.96 -5.96
CA ASN A 177 7.65 -8.67 -5.19
C ASN A 177 7.55 -7.31 -4.49
N THR A 178 7.03 -6.29 -5.17
CA THR A 178 6.82 -4.96 -4.60
C THR A 178 5.85 -5.00 -3.45
N ILE A 179 4.71 -5.65 -3.56
CA ILE A 179 3.73 -5.73 -2.49
C ILE A 179 4.27 -6.56 -1.31
N ILE A 180 5.00 -7.64 -1.57
CA ILE A 180 5.62 -8.45 -0.51
C ILE A 180 6.70 -7.65 0.21
N ASP A 181 7.56 -7.01 -0.51
CA ASP A 181 8.60 -6.17 0.07
C ASP A 181 8.01 -4.98 0.84
N THR A 182 6.91 -4.36 0.38
CA THR A 182 6.22 -3.25 1.04
C THR A 182 5.85 -3.60 2.46
N GLN A 183 5.44 -4.76 2.71
CA GLN A 183 5.03 -5.17 4.04
C GLN A 183 6.20 -5.55 4.96
N THR A 184 7.38 -5.87 4.38
CA THR A 184 8.50 -6.37 5.17
C THR A 184 9.44 -5.30 5.70
N LYS A 185 9.57 -4.17 5.02
CA LYS A 185 10.72 -3.29 5.27
C LYS A 185 10.41 -1.87 5.71
N TYR A 186 9.14 -1.44 5.80
CA TYR A 186 8.77 -0.02 6.09
C TYR A 186 9.48 1.02 5.19
N LYS A 187 10.03 0.59 4.03
CA LYS A 187 10.88 1.42 3.16
C LYS A 187 10.10 2.15 2.05
N TYR A 188 8.76 2.28 2.20
CA TYR A 188 7.91 2.68 1.07
C TYR A 188 7.65 4.15 1.00
N LYS A 189 8.66 4.83 0.65
CA LYS A 189 8.50 6.20 0.17
C LYS A 189 8.27 6.29 -1.34
N LYS A 190 8.54 5.18 -2.07
CA LYS A 190 8.59 5.21 -3.53
C LYS A 190 8.13 3.89 -4.13
N PHE A 191 7.09 3.89 -4.94
CA PHE A 191 6.69 2.74 -5.74
C PHE A 191 5.93 3.18 -6.99
N PHE A 192 5.91 2.33 -7.99
CA PHE A 192 5.15 2.52 -9.21
C PHE A 192 4.04 1.50 -9.33
N VAL A 193 2.91 1.97 -9.85
CA VAL A 193 1.79 1.13 -10.26
C VAL A 193 1.87 0.96 -11.76
N PRO A 194 2.17 -0.24 -12.27
CA PRO A 194 2.22 -0.48 -13.70
C PRO A 194 0.82 -0.59 -14.29
N ILE A 195 0.60 0.09 -15.40
CA ILE A 195 -0.58 0.00 -16.25
C ILE A 195 -0.07 -0.33 -17.66
N ILE A 196 -0.49 -1.46 -18.21
CA ILE A 196 0.05 -1.99 -19.45
C ILE A 196 -0.94 -1.73 -20.56
N ILE A 197 -0.46 -1.16 -21.66
CA ILE A 197 -1.22 -0.95 -22.88
C ILE A 197 -0.64 -1.90 -23.93
N LEU A 198 -1.40 -2.90 -24.30
CA LEU A 198 -1.02 -3.97 -25.20
C LEU A 198 -2.16 -4.23 -26.21
N ASN A 199 -1.89 -4.06 -27.51
CA ASN A 199 -2.84 -4.38 -28.56
C ASN A 199 -4.27 -3.89 -28.32
N ASP A 200 -4.48 -2.61 -28.18
CA ASP A 200 -5.81 -1.99 -27.92
C ASP A 200 -6.47 -2.41 -26.60
N SER A 201 -5.72 -3.01 -25.69
CA SER A 201 -6.20 -3.41 -24.38
C SER A 201 -5.34 -2.83 -23.28
N VAL A 202 -5.98 -2.38 -22.21
CA VAL A 202 -5.32 -1.89 -21.00
C VAL A 202 -5.42 -2.95 -19.92
N TYR A 203 -4.27 -3.35 -19.40
CA TYR A 203 -4.16 -4.33 -18.33
C TYR A 203 -3.67 -3.63 -17.07
N TYR A 204 -4.37 -3.85 -15.96
CA TYR A 204 -3.99 -3.33 -14.67
C TYR A 204 -4.35 -4.30 -13.56
N PHE A 205 -3.72 -4.15 -12.42
CA PHE A 205 -3.91 -5.06 -11.30
C PHE A 205 -4.71 -4.37 -10.20
N GLU A 206 -5.97 -4.82 -9.99
CA GLU A 206 -6.78 -4.31 -8.90
C GLU A 206 -6.42 -4.98 -7.59
N TYR A 207 -5.88 -4.18 -6.67
CA TYR A 207 -5.63 -4.65 -5.32
C TYR A 207 -6.03 -3.58 -4.30
N LYS A 208 -7.14 -3.82 -3.59
CA LYS A 208 -7.80 -2.80 -2.74
C LYS A 208 -7.72 -3.07 -1.23
N THR A 209 -6.87 -3.98 -0.72
CA THR A 209 -6.89 -4.34 0.70
C THR A 209 -5.60 -4.02 1.45
N GLY A 210 -5.73 -3.28 2.59
CA GLY A 210 -4.66 -2.95 3.54
C GLY A 210 -4.20 -1.48 3.50
N ILE A 211 -3.66 -0.99 4.61
CA ILE A 211 -3.30 0.44 4.80
C ILE A 211 -2.28 0.94 3.74
N PHE A 212 -1.34 0.09 3.34
CA PHE A 212 -0.35 0.43 2.31
C PHE A 212 -0.93 0.41 0.89
N LEU A 213 -2.02 -0.30 0.69
CA LEU A 213 -2.66 -0.49 -0.59
C LEU A 213 -3.66 0.62 -0.92
N THR A 214 -4.00 1.47 0.04
CA THR A 214 -4.72 2.73 -0.23
C THR A 214 -3.90 3.62 -1.17
N LYS A 215 -2.58 3.69 -1.00
CA LYS A 215 -1.70 4.47 -1.88
C LYS A 215 -1.55 3.83 -3.26
N TYR A 216 -1.48 2.50 -3.33
CA TYR A 216 -1.53 1.77 -4.59
C TYR A 216 -2.85 2.04 -5.33
N GLY A 217 -3.98 1.91 -4.64
CA GLY A 217 -5.29 2.21 -5.19
C GLY A 217 -5.41 3.63 -5.69
N GLN A 218 -4.96 4.63 -4.91
CA GLN A 218 -4.96 6.04 -5.32
C GLN A 218 -4.11 6.29 -6.58
N ALA A 219 -2.93 5.68 -6.67
CA ALA A 219 -2.07 5.80 -7.85
C ALA A 219 -2.69 5.09 -9.07
N LEU A 220 -3.30 3.92 -8.87
CA LEU A 220 -4.02 3.22 -9.92
C LEU A 220 -5.22 4.05 -10.41
N ASP A 221 -6.04 4.55 -9.50
CA ASP A 221 -7.21 5.38 -9.82
C ASP A 221 -6.83 6.63 -10.61
N GLU A 222 -5.71 7.30 -10.25
CA GLU A 222 -5.22 8.45 -11.02
C GLU A 222 -4.76 8.03 -12.43
N GLY A 223 -4.07 6.90 -12.56
CA GLY A 223 -3.67 6.35 -13.85
C GLY A 223 -4.87 5.97 -14.73
N LEU A 224 -5.86 5.29 -14.17
CA LEU A 224 -7.08 4.92 -14.88
C LEU A 224 -7.91 6.14 -15.29
N LYS A 225 -7.94 7.18 -14.46
CA LYS A 225 -8.57 8.47 -14.78
C LYS A 225 -7.94 9.12 -16.01
N ILE A 226 -6.62 9.06 -16.17
CA ILE A 226 -5.95 9.57 -17.38
C ILE A 226 -6.42 8.80 -18.63
N LEU A 227 -6.71 7.52 -18.46
CA LEU A 227 -7.21 6.65 -19.54
C LEU A 227 -8.71 6.78 -19.77
N ASP A 228 -9.43 7.62 -18.99
CA ASP A 228 -10.89 7.72 -18.99
C ASP A 228 -11.59 6.38 -18.64
N ILE A 229 -10.92 5.50 -17.87
CA ILE A 229 -11.45 4.24 -17.34
C ILE A 229 -12.08 4.53 -15.97
N LYS A 230 -13.34 4.13 -15.80
CA LYS A 230 -14.08 4.27 -14.52
C LYS A 230 -14.10 2.98 -13.72
#